data_afebddfc2a98884ce59508292416c9c1
#
_entry.id   afebddfc2a98884ce59508292416c9c1
#
_cell.length_a   1.000
_cell.length_b   1.000
_cell.length_c   1.000
_cell.angle_alpha   90.00
_cell.angle_beta   90.00
_cell.angle_gamma   90.00
#
_symmetry.space_group_name_H-M   'P 1'
#
loop_
_entity.id
_entity.type
_entity.pdbx_description
1 polymer ?
#
loop_
_entity_poly.entity_id
_entity_poly.type
_entity_poly.pdbx_seq_one_letter_code
_entity_poly.pdbx_strand_id
1 'polypeptide(L)'
;EKESLMNYDYMIYPKQFRSAKIPIEKNRCFFLMPFRENFDSIYGTIKDMLIESGYICNRVDEIPDSKPIINKILVEILRAQYIIVDLTGCNPNVFYELGIAHTFKDSQNVLLIKQKETVAPFDIKHLQYCEYSPQNLKHLAGIIREFISKNQRYSEFQEALNVHGIIGLIHDNQEEFVAFLHGKMGEDILTLHPY
;
A
#
# COMPACT_ATOMS: atom_id res chain seq x y z
N GLU A 1 24.86 -25.72 11.73
CA GLU A 1 23.80 -24.70 11.68
C GLU A 1 23.11 -24.85 10.33
N LYS A 2 21.99 -25.56 10.34
CA LYS A 2 21.14 -25.70 9.15
C LYS A 2 20.26 -24.48 9.09
N GLU A 3 20.60 -23.50 8.26
CA GLU A 3 19.60 -22.59 7.72
C GLU A 3 18.48 -23.44 7.14
N SER A 4 17.30 -23.36 7.73
CA SER A 4 16.10 -23.92 7.14
C SER A 4 15.85 -23.15 5.85
N LEU A 5 16.27 -23.71 4.73
CA LEU A 5 15.83 -23.29 3.42
C LEU A 5 14.32 -23.38 3.43
N MET A 6 13.65 -22.26 3.70
CA MET A 6 12.24 -22.11 3.34
C MET A 6 12.15 -22.50 1.87
N ASN A 7 11.43 -23.57 1.61
CA ASN A 7 11.25 -24.09 0.28
C ASN A 7 10.32 -23.12 -0.48
N TYR A 8 10.92 -22.13 -1.17
CA TYR A 8 10.23 -21.12 -1.97
C TYR A 8 9.55 -21.69 -3.22
N ASP A 9 9.56 -23.02 -3.41
CA ASP A 9 8.94 -23.69 -4.56
C ASP A 9 7.41 -23.52 -4.63
N TYR A 10 6.78 -23.05 -3.57
CA TYR A 10 5.33 -22.78 -3.52
C TYR A 10 4.97 -21.30 -3.61
N MET A 11 5.92 -20.38 -3.77
CA MET A 11 5.58 -19.01 -4.08
C MET A 11 4.98 -18.95 -5.49
N ILE A 12 3.72 -18.49 -5.56
CA ILE A 12 2.98 -18.27 -6.80
C ILE A 12 3.53 -16.99 -7.46
N TYR A 13 4.80 -17.01 -7.82
CA TYR A 13 5.35 -16.01 -8.72
C TYR A 13 5.02 -16.43 -10.15
N PRO A 14 4.56 -15.51 -11.02
CA PRO A 14 4.67 -15.77 -12.45
C PRO A 14 6.09 -16.22 -12.75
N LYS A 15 6.26 -17.33 -13.46
CA LYS A 15 7.59 -17.97 -13.71
C LYS A 15 8.67 -16.96 -14.14
N GLN A 16 8.26 -15.93 -14.88
CA GLN A 16 9.12 -14.86 -15.39
C GLN A 16 9.75 -13.97 -14.30
N PHE A 17 9.23 -14.00 -13.08
CA PHE A 17 9.74 -13.17 -11.96
C PHE A 17 10.47 -13.98 -10.88
N ARG A 18 10.62 -15.29 -11.03
CA ARG A 18 11.25 -16.15 -10.02
C ARG A 18 12.66 -15.72 -9.60
N SER A 19 13.39 -15.05 -10.48
CA SER A 19 14.75 -14.55 -10.24
C SER A 19 14.84 -13.02 -10.14
N ALA A 20 13.76 -12.30 -10.35
CA ALA A 20 13.78 -10.84 -10.37
C ALA A 20 13.70 -10.30 -8.93
N LYS A 21 14.80 -9.68 -8.46
CA LYS A 21 14.77 -8.87 -7.24
C LYS A 21 14.30 -7.46 -7.63
N ILE A 22 13.03 -7.16 -7.38
CA ILE A 22 12.46 -5.83 -7.60
C ILE A 22 12.43 -5.12 -6.25
N PRO A 23 13.29 -4.12 -6.01
CA PRO A 23 13.31 -3.40 -4.76
C PRO A 23 12.04 -2.54 -4.64
N ILE A 24 11.52 -2.42 -3.43
CA ILE A 24 10.45 -1.47 -3.12
C ILE A 24 11.04 -0.07 -3.15
N GLU A 25 10.46 0.81 -3.95
CA GLU A 25 10.83 2.23 -4.02
C GLU A 25 10.02 3.00 -2.97
N LYS A 26 10.73 3.62 -2.02
CA LYS A 26 10.09 4.49 -0.99
C LYS A 26 9.34 5.64 -1.68
N ASN A 27 8.22 6.03 -1.10
CA ASN A 27 7.34 7.10 -1.58
C ASN A 27 6.71 6.85 -2.97
N ARG A 28 6.77 5.64 -3.52
CA ARG A 28 6.09 5.32 -4.76
C ARG A 28 4.68 4.83 -4.48
N CYS A 29 3.70 5.48 -5.13
CA CYS A 29 2.29 5.13 -5.14
C CYS A 29 1.90 4.62 -6.53
N PHE A 30 1.29 3.44 -6.61
CA PHE A 30 0.77 2.90 -7.85
C PHE A 30 -0.75 2.82 -7.80
N PHE A 31 -1.41 3.34 -8.84
CA PHE A 31 -2.87 3.43 -8.91
C PHE A 31 -3.43 2.32 -9.80
N LEU A 32 -4.32 1.52 -9.22
CA LEU A 32 -5.14 0.52 -9.90
C LEU A 32 -6.56 1.08 -10.01
N MET A 33 -6.96 1.52 -11.20
CA MET A 33 -8.24 2.18 -11.40
C MET A 33 -8.71 2.04 -12.86
N PRO A 34 -10.02 2.19 -13.13
CA PRO A 34 -10.53 2.10 -14.48
C PRO A 34 -9.94 3.18 -15.42
N PHE A 35 -9.60 2.79 -16.66
CA PHE A 35 -9.17 3.72 -17.71
C PHE A 35 -10.39 4.31 -18.41
N ARG A 36 -10.90 5.44 -17.93
CA ARG A 36 -12.01 6.19 -18.53
C ARG A 36 -11.80 7.68 -18.24
N GLU A 37 -12.28 8.54 -19.13
CA GLU A 37 -12.08 9.99 -19.06
C GLU A 37 -12.44 10.62 -17.69
N ASN A 38 -13.52 10.18 -17.06
CA ASN A 38 -13.90 10.65 -15.73
C ASN A 38 -12.89 10.26 -14.63
N PHE A 39 -12.21 9.12 -14.77
CA PHE A 39 -11.15 8.70 -13.84
C PHE A 39 -9.82 9.40 -14.11
N ASP A 40 -9.55 9.80 -15.35
CA ASP A 40 -8.33 10.54 -15.71
C ASP A 40 -8.26 11.88 -14.99
N SER A 41 -9.39 12.59 -14.91
CA SER A 41 -9.50 13.84 -14.15
C SER A 41 -9.28 13.63 -12.64
N ILE A 42 -9.86 12.57 -12.07
CA ILE A 42 -9.70 12.21 -10.66
C ILE A 42 -8.23 11.88 -10.38
N TYR A 43 -7.65 11.00 -11.19
CA TYR A 43 -6.25 10.59 -11.08
C TYR A 43 -5.30 11.77 -11.18
N GLY A 44 -5.45 12.62 -12.22
CA GLY A 44 -4.59 13.79 -12.42
C GLY A 44 -4.58 14.72 -11.21
N THR A 45 -5.77 15.05 -10.68
CA THR A 45 -5.88 15.91 -9.51
C THR A 45 -5.20 15.31 -8.27
N ILE A 46 -5.40 14.01 -8.00
CA ILE A 46 -4.79 13.34 -6.85
C ILE A 46 -3.27 13.24 -7.04
N LYS A 47 -2.84 12.87 -8.24
CA LYS A 47 -1.43 12.76 -8.60
C LYS A 47 -0.68 14.07 -8.34
N ASP A 48 -1.20 15.19 -8.83
CA ASP A 48 -0.58 16.51 -8.63
C ASP A 48 -0.41 16.83 -7.14
N MET A 49 -1.45 16.61 -6.35
CA MET A 49 -1.42 16.85 -4.90
C MET A 49 -0.46 15.94 -4.14
N LEU A 50 -0.25 14.72 -4.59
CA LEU A 50 0.71 13.77 -3.99
C LEU A 50 2.14 14.08 -4.44
N ILE A 51 2.36 14.48 -5.68
CA ILE A 51 3.67 14.91 -6.20
C ILE A 51 4.15 16.14 -5.43
N GLU A 52 3.31 17.12 -5.17
CA GLU A 52 3.61 18.28 -4.31
C GLU A 52 4.05 17.87 -2.89
N SER A 53 3.61 16.70 -2.43
CA SER A 53 3.98 16.13 -1.14
C SER A 53 5.20 15.20 -1.20
N GLY A 54 5.90 15.12 -2.36
CA GLY A 54 7.12 14.34 -2.53
C GLY A 54 6.92 12.87 -2.90
N TYR A 55 5.70 12.47 -3.33
CA TYR A 55 5.43 11.10 -3.77
C TYR A 55 5.59 10.94 -5.28
N ILE A 56 6.01 9.76 -5.69
CA ILE A 56 6.06 9.33 -7.10
C ILE A 56 4.76 8.57 -7.38
N CYS A 57 3.93 9.10 -8.29
CA CYS A 57 2.63 8.52 -8.61
C CYS A 57 2.61 8.04 -10.06
N ASN A 58 2.21 6.79 -10.25
CA ASN A 58 2.09 6.18 -11.57
C ASN A 58 0.80 5.38 -11.69
N ARG A 59 0.27 5.37 -12.92
CA ARG A 59 -0.75 4.44 -13.40
C ARG A 59 -0.16 3.70 -14.60
N VAL A 60 -0.63 2.50 -14.92
CA VAL A 60 0.05 1.63 -15.91
C VAL A 60 0.12 2.22 -17.32
N ASP A 61 -0.86 3.04 -17.71
CA ASP A 61 -0.90 3.70 -19.03
C ASP A 61 0.18 4.79 -19.20
N GLU A 62 0.73 5.30 -18.10
CA GLU A 62 1.82 6.27 -18.14
C GLU A 62 3.21 5.64 -18.29
N ILE A 63 3.30 4.31 -18.25
CA ILE A 63 4.58 3.60 -18.27
C ILE A 63 4.97 3.30 -19.71
N PRO A 64 5.96 4.00 -20.27
CA PRO A 64 6.44 3.78 -21.64
C PRO A 64 7.25 2.49 -21.70
N ASP A 65 6.61 1.38 -22.05
CA ASP A 65 7.27 0.08 -22.27
C ASP A 65 6.48 -0.73 -23.31
N SER A 66 7.18 -1.48 -24.14
CA SER A 66 6.60 -2.38 -25.16
C SER A 66 6.17 -3.74 -24.60
N LYS A 67 6.46 -4.03 -23.32
CA LYS A 67 6.08 -5.28 -22.67
C LYS A 67 4.56 -5.43 -22.55
N PRO A 68 4.06 -6.68 -22.45
CA PRO A 68 2.65 -6.92 -22.14
C PRO A 68 2.20 -6.13 -20.90
N ILE A 69 1.03 -5.54 -20.95
CA ILE A 69 0.49 -4.66 -19.90
C ILE A 69 0.51 -5.34 -18.53
N ILE A 70 0.20 -6.64 -18.48
CA ILE A 70 0.21 -7.40 -17.22
C ILE A 70 1.60 -7.44 -16.57
N ASN A 71 2.67 -7.51 -17.37
CA ASN A 71 4.03 -7.53 -16.83
C ASN A 71 4.40 -6.17 -16.23
N LYS A 72 3.94 -5.06 -16.82
CA LYS A 72 4.10 -3.73 -16.26
C LYS A 72 3.39 -3.61 -14.91
N ILE A 73 2.13 -4.04 -14.85
CA ILE A 73 1.32 -4.03 -13.63
C ILE A 73 2.00 -4.81 -12.51
N LEU A 74 2.47 -6.03 -12.80
CA LEU A 74 3.17 -6.86 -11.82
C LEU A 74 4.45 -6.20 -11.28
N VAL A 75 5.26 -5.62 -12.18
CA VAL A 75 6.47 -4.91 -11.78
C VAL A 75 6.14 -3.70 -10.91
N GLU A 76 5.14 -2.91 -11.27
CA GLU A 76 4.76 -1.74 -10.49
C GLU A 76 4.12 -2.10 -9.15
N ILE A 77 3.29 -3.15 -9.09
CA ILE A 77 2.78 -3.65 -7.80
C ILE A 77 3.94 -4.04 -6.90
N LEU A 78 4.95 -4.76 -7.40
CA LEU A 78 6.11 -5.15 -6.58
C LEU A 78 6.96 -3.95 -6.15
N ARG A 79 7.18 -2.99 -7.05
CA ARG A 79 8.02 -1.80 -6.84
C ARG A 79 7.39 -0.76 -5.93
N ALA A 80 6.10 -0.52 -6.06
CA ALA A 80 5.43 0.52 -5.30
C ALA A 80 5.44 0.23 -3.80
N GLN A 81 5.63 1.24 -2.98
CA GLN A 81 5.44 1.15 -1.53
C GLN A 81 3.95 1.09 -1.19
N TYR A 82 3.14 1.89 -1.86
CA TYR A 82 1.70 2.00 -1.63
C TYR A 82 0.92 1.70 -2.90
N ILE A 83 -0.17 0.95 -2.76
CA ILE A 83 -1.14 0.68 -3.83
C ILE A 83 -2.45 1.37 -3.48
N ILE A 84 -2.96 2.19 -4.38
CA ILE A 84 -4.28 2.80 -4.27
C ILE A 84 -5.21 2.16 -5.30
N VAL A 85 -6.29 1.54 -4.84
CA VAL A 85 -7.20 0.77 -5.68
C VAL A 85 -8.57 1.42 -5.70
N ASP A 86 -9.03 1.88 -6.86
CA ASP A 86 -10.37 2.45 -7.04
C ASP A 86 -11.35 1.39 -7.54
N LEU A 87 -12.24 0.96 -6.66
CA LEU A 87 -13.26 -0.07 -6.88
C LEU A 87 -14.52 0.46 -7.56
N THR A 88 -14.56 1.75 -7.91
CA THR A 88 -15.72 2.38 -8.50
C THR A 88 -16.13 1.69 -9.82
N GLY A 89 -17.42 1.38 -9.94
CA GLY A 89 -17.98 0.72 -11.13
C GLY A 89 -17.58 -0.75 -11.26
N CYS A 90 -16.97 -1.35 -10.26
CA CYS A 90 -16.68 -2.79 -10.18
C CYS A 90 -15.94 -3.33 -11.43
N ASN A 91 -14.90 -2.62 -11.89
CA ASN A 91 -14.14 -3.02 -13.07
C ASN A 91 -13.41 -4.37 -12.81
N PRO A 92 -13.67 -5.42 -13.62
CA PRO A 92 -13.08 -6.74 -13.39
C PRO A 92 -11.55 -6.76 -13.49
N ASN A 93 -10.94 -5.89 -14.31
CA ASN A 93 -9.49 -5.81 -14.40
C ASN A 93 -8.89 -5.27 -13.09
N VAL A 94 -9.52 -4.25 -12.50
CA VAL A 94 -9.09 -3.71 -11.20
C VAL A 94 -9.19 -4.76 -10.10
N PHE A 95 -10.23 -5.61 -10.11
CA PHE A 95 -10.33 -6.71 -9.14
C PHE A 95 -9.26 -7.79 -9.34
N TYR A 96 -8.94 -8.10 -10.59
CA TYR A 96 -7.84 -9.01 -10.89
C TYR A 96 -6.50 -8.48 -10.36
N GLU A 97 -6.22 -7.20 -10.60
CA GLU A 97 -5.03 -6.50 -10.13
C GLU A 97 -4.99 -6.39 -8.60
N LEU A 98 -6.14 -6.15 -7.96
CA LEU A 98 -6.28 -6.15 -6.50
C LEU A 98 -5.92 -7.50 -5.90
N GLY A 99 -6.41 -8.61 -6.50
CA GLY A 99 -6.04 -9.96 -6.06
C GLY A 99 -4.52 -10.19 -6.10
N ILE A 100 -3.86 -9.68 -7.14
CA ILE A 100 -2.40 -9.71 -7.25
C ILE A 100 -1.75 -8.84 -6.16
N ALA A 101 -2.25 -7.62 -5.97
CA ALA A 101 -1.72 -6.72 -4.95
C ALA A 101 -1.80 -7.34 -3.54
N HIS A 102 -2.93 -7.97 -3.19
CA HIS A 102 -3.11 -8.67 -1.90
C HIS A 102 -2.17 -9.87 -1.72
N THR A 103 -1.66 -10.44 -2.81
CA THR A 103 -0.69 -11.55 -2.74
C THR A 103 0.72 -11.07 -2.38
N PHE A 104 1.08 -9.85 -2.80
CA PHE A 104 2.46 -9.35 -2.72
C PHE A 104 2.66 -8.18 -1.76
N LYS A 105 1.59 -7.58 -1.26
CA LYS A 105 1.64 -6.43 -0.37
C LYS A 105 0.94 -6.72 0.95
N ASP A 106 1.52 -6.21 2.00
CA ASP A 106 0.83 -6.15 3.27
C ASP A 106 -0.42 -5.28 3.15
N SER A 107 -1.51 -5.69 3.79
CA SER A 107 -2.81 -5.00 3.71
C SER A 107 -2.72 -3.52 4.11
N GLN A 108 -1.82 -3.18 5.01
CA GLN A 108 -1.55 -1.80 5.42
C GLN A 108 -0.93 -0.93 4.31
N ASN A 109 -0.42 -1.52 3.24
CA ASN A 109 0.15 -0.80 2.09
C ASN A 109 -0.83 -0.72 0.89
N VAL A 110 -2.05 -1.24 1.06
CA VAL A 110 -3.10 -1.25 0.02
C VAL A 110 -4.30 -0.45 0.53
N LEU A 111 -4.56 0.71 -0.07
CA LEU A 111 -5.72 1.53 0.20
C LEU A 111 -6.82 1.25 -0.82
N LEU A 112 -7.98 0.84 -0.35
CA LEU A 112 -9.17 0.68 -1.18
C LEU A 112 -10.03 1.94 -1.11
N ILE A 113 -10.37 2.50 -2.26
CA ILE A 113 -11.29 3.63 -2.39
C ILE A 113 -12.45 3.28 -3.31
N LYS A 114 -13.59 3.92 -3.12
CA LYS A 114 -14.72 3.82 -4.05
C LYS A 114 -15.62 5.05 -3.95
N GLN A 115 -16.36 5.34 -5.01
CA GLN A 115 -17.46 6.31 -4.93
C GLN A 115 -18.62 5.73 -4.13
N LYS A 116 -19.34 6.59 -3.41
CA LYS A 116 -20.42 6.20 -2.48
C LYS A 116 -21.48 5.28 -3.10
N GLU A 117 -21.83 5.54 -4.35
CA GLU A 117 -22.87 4.82 -5.08
C GLU A 117 -22.45 3.41 -5.50
N THR A 118 -21.15 3.09 -5.41
CA THR A 118 -20.64 1.77 -5.80
C THR A 118 -20.97 0.73 -4.75
N VAL A 119 -21.72 -0.28 -5.13
CA VAL A 119 -21.98 -1.46 -4.29
C VAL A 119 -20.83 -2.44 -4.45
N ALA A 120 -20.08 -2.66 -3.37
CA ALA A 120 -18.97 -3.60 -3.38
C ALA A 120 -19.49 -5.05 -3.53
N PRO A 121 -18.83 -5.90 -4.36
CA PRO A 121 -19.13 -7.34 -4.44
C PRO A 121 -19.04 -8.03 -3.08
N PHE A 122 -19.77 -9.14 -2.93
CA PHE A 122 -19.88 -9.87 -1.67
C PHE A 122 -18.52 -10.28 -1.10
N ASP A 123 -17.63 -10.78 -1.95
CA ASP A 123 -16.33 -11.34 -1.54
C ASP A 123 -15.37 -10.29 -0.96
N ILE A 124 -15.58 -9.01 -1.24
CA ILE A 124 -14.74 -7.90 -0.71
C ILE A 124 -15.49 -7.00 0.27
N LYS A 125 -16.76 -7.30 0.57
CA LYS A 125 -17.57 -6.49 1.50
C LYS A 125 -16.97 -6.35 2.89
N HIS A 126 -16.18 -7.32 3.31
CA HIS A 126 -15.49 -7.35 4.59
C HIS A 126 -14.22 -6.49 4.62
N LEU A 127 -13.71 -6.05 3.47
CA LEU A 127 -12.54 -5.19 3.40
C LEU A 127 -12.90 -3.75 3.78
N GLN A 128 -11.98 -3.08 4.44
CA GLN A 128 -12.11 -1.66 4.73
C GLN A 128 -11.82 -0.85 3.48
N TYR A 129 -12.72 0.03 3.11
CA TYR A 129 -12.55 0.98 2.00
C TYR A 129 -12.99 2.38 2.43
N CYS A 130 -12.35 3.37 1.81
CA CYS A 130 -12.72 4.77 1.99
C CYS A 130 -13.65 5.23 0.87
N GLU A 131 -14.77 5.84 1.24
CA GLU A 131 -15.70 6.40 0.26
C GLU A 131 -15.32 7.82 -0.12
N TYR A 132 -15.43 8.14 -1.39
CA TYR A 132 -15.17 9.49 -1.88
C TYR A 132 -16.25 10.00 -2.83
N SER A 133 -16.22 11.32 -3.04
CA SER A 133 -17.06 12.01 -4.05
C SER A 133 -16.15 12.69 -5.08
N PRO A 134 -16.41 12.53 -6.39
CA PRO A 134 -15.68 13.23 -7.44
C PRO A 134 -15.73 14.76 -7.30
N GLN A 135 -16.74 15.29 -6.60
CA GLN A 135 -16.88 16.73 -6.35
C GLN A 135 -15.98 17.23 -5.21
N ASN A 136 -15.34 16.32 -4.46
CA ASN A 136 -14.48 16.69 -3.33
C ASN A 136 -13.16 15.91 -3.32
N LEU A 137 -12.36 16.11 -4.37
CA LEU A 137 -11.06 15.43 -4.53
C LEU A 137 -10.01 15.88 -3.51
N LYS A 138 -10.15 17.09 -2.94
CA LYS A 138 -9.30 17.52 -1.82
C LYS A 138 -9.45 16.64 -0.60
N HIS A 139 -10.68 16.21 -0.30
CA HIS A 139 -10.95 15.27 0.78
C HIS A 139 -10.31 13.91 0.49
N LEU A 140 -10.45 13.39 -0.72
CA LEU A 140 -9.83 12.14 -1.14
C LEU A 140 -8.30 12.20 -1.03
N ALA A 141 -7.67 13.27 -1.49
CA ALA A 141 -6.23 13.45 -1.34
C ALA A 141 -5.80 13.52 0.14
N GLY A 142 -6.63 14.12 1.00
CA GLY A 142 -6.44 14.11 2.46
C GLY A 142 -6.45 12.69 3.02
N ILE A 143 -7.42 11.86 2.65
CA ILE A 143 -7.50 10.44 3.04
C ILE A 143 -6.24 9.68 2.63
N ILE A 144 -5.79 9.85 1.37
CA ILE A 144 -4.61 9.16 0.86
C ILE A 144 -3.35 9.60 1.62
N ARG A 145 -3.18 10.90 1.89
CA ARG A 145 -2.05 11.41 2.68
C ARG A 145 -2.05 10.87 4.10
N GLU A 146 -3.20 10.83 4.75
CA GLU A 146 -3.34 10.29 6.10
C GLU A 146 -2.97 8.80 6.13
N PHE A 147 -3.49 8.03 5.17
CA PHE A 147 -3.13 6.62 5.00
C PHE A 147 -1.62 6.43 4.86
N ILE A 148 -0.98 7.17 3.97
CA ILE A 148 0.46 7.08 3.72
C ILE A 148 1.25 7.48 4.97
N SER A 149 0.90 8.61 5.60
CA SER A 149 1.61 9.11 6.80
C SER A 149 1.51 8.13 7.97
N LYS A 150 0.36 7.49 8.16
CA LYS A 150 0.16 6.47 9.19
C LYS A 150 1.07 5.26 8.96
N ASN A 151 1.11 4.78 7.73
CA ASN A 151 1.89 3.59 7.38
C ASN A 151 3.40 3.88 7.32
N GLN A 152 3.80 5.08 6.96
CA GLN A 152 5.20 5.50 7.02
C GLN A 152 5.70 5.48 8.47
N ARG A 153 4.97 6.06 9.41
CA ARG A 153 5.31 6.02 10.84
C ARG A 153 5.40 4.58 11.37
N TYR A 154 4.47 3.71 10.95
CA TYR A 154 4.52 2.30 11.33
C TYR A 154 5.76 1.59 10.79
N SER A 155 6.13 1.84 9.53
CA SER A 155 7.33 1.27 8.91
C SER A 155 8.62 1.75 9.60
N GLU A 156 8.72 3.04 9.90
CA GLU A 156 9.84 3.63 10.63
C GLU A 156 9.96 3.04 12.05
N PHE A 157 8.83 2.80 12.70
CA PHE A 157 8.79 2.15 13.99
C PHE A 157 9.28 0.70 13.93
N GLN A 158 8.80 -0.09 12.95
CA GLN A 158 9.26 -1.47 12.75
C GLN A 158 10.76 -1.53 12.41
N GLU A 159 11.25 -0.61 11.60
CA GLU A 159 12.68 -0.51 11.28
C GLU A 159 13.50 -0.16 12.51
N ALA A 160 13.04 0.77 13.34
CA ALA A 160 13.68 1.11 14.62
C ALA A 160 13.69 -0.08 15.61
N LEU A 161 12.59 -0.84 15.69
CA LEU A 161 12.53 -2.06 16.49
C LEU A 161 13.56 -3.10 16.04
N ASN A 162 13.68 -3.31 14.73
CA ASN A 162 14.61 -4.30 14.17
C ASN A 162 16.08 -3.90 14.36
N VAL A 163 16.41 -2.62 14.18
CA VAL A 163 17.81 -2.11 14.31
C VAL A 163 18.29 -2.17 15.76
N HIS A 164 17.41 -1.98 16.75
CA HIS A 164 17.82 -1.92 18.16
C HIS A 164 17.71 -3.25 18.91
N GLY A 165 17.30 -4.34 18.23
CA GLY A 165 17.18 -5.66 18.88
C GLY A 165 16.16 -5.69 20.04
N ILE A 166 15.18 -4.81 20.01
CA ILE A 166 14.24 -4.51 21.11
C ILE A 166 13.35 -5.69 21.50
N ILE A 167 13.25 -6.74 20.66
CA ILE A 167 12.57 -7.99 21.05
C ILE A 167 13.16 -8.57 22.37
N GLY A 168 14.45 -8.36 22.63
CA GLY A 168 15.08 -8.72 23.90
C GLY A 168 14.75 -7.78 25.08
N LEU A 169 14.52 -6.50 24.80
CA LEU A 169 14.23 -5.49 25.83
C LEU A 169 12.78 -5.56 26.36
N ILE A 170 11.84 -6.04 25.56
CA ILE A 170 10.44 -6.22 26.00
C ILE A 170 10.33 -7.20 27.17
N HIS A 171 11.22 -8.17 27.27
CA HIS A 171 11.22 -9.14 28.36
C HIS A 171 11.84 -8.62 29.67
N ASP A 172 12.82 -7.72 29.56
CA ASP A 172 13.63 -7.37 30.75
C ASP A 172 13.31 -5.98 31.32
N ASN A 173 12.71 -5.05 30.56
CA ASN A 173 12.43 -3.70 31.08
C ASN A 173 11.31 -2.97 30.35
N GLN A 174 10.06 -3.24 30.74
CA GLN A 174 8.86 -2.61 30.17
C GLN A 174 8.87 -1.07 30.27
N GLU A 175 9.45 -0.52 31.34
CA GLU A 175 9.46 0.95 31.57
C GLU A 175 10.37 1.67 30.57
N GLU A 176 11.56 1.13 30.28
CA GLU A 176 12.46 1.69 29.26
C GLU A 176 11.89 1.58 27.85
N PHE A 177 11.17 0.50 27.55
CA PHE A 177 10.50 0.33 26.28
C PHE A 177 9.37 1.35 26.08
N VAL A 178 8.55 1.57 27.09
CA VAL A 178 7.50 2.59 27.06
C VAL A 178 8.10 3.99 26.93
N ALA A 179 9.17 4.32 27.65
CA ALA A 179 9.86 5.59 27.53
C ALA A 179 10.48 5.80 26.13
N PHE A 180 11.02 4.75 25.53
CA PHE A 180 11.53 4.78 24.14
C PHE A 180 10.40 5.05 23.14
N LEU A 181 9.25 4.39 23.28
CA LEU A 181 8.07 4.61 22.44
C LEU A 181 7.58 6.06 22.55
N HIS A 182 7.49 6.58 23.76
CA HIS A 182 7.11 7.99 24.00
C HIS A 182 8.12 8.97 23.38
N GLY A 183 9.41 8.70 23.48
CA GLY A 183 10.46 9.58 22.96
C GLY A 183 10.54 9.63 21.42
N LYS A 184 10.16 8.55 20.74
CA LYS A 184 10.27 8.43 19.28
C LYS A 184 8.97 8.74 18.51
N MET A 185 7.81 8.50 19.10
CA MET A 185 6.54 8.49 18.37
C MET A 185 5.46 9.43 18.94
N GLY A 186 5.71 10.09 20.05
CA GLY A 186 4.74 10.99 20.70
C GLY A 186 3.56 10.25 21.35
N GLU A 187 2.61 11.01 21.92
CA GLU A 187 1.52 10.47 22.74
C GLU A 187 0.48 9.61 21.96
N ASP A 188 0.47 9.67 20.62
CA ASP A 188 -0.58 9.06 19.79
C ASP A 188 -0.55 7.52 19.72
N ILE A 189 0.51 6.86 20.25
CA ILE A 189 0.67 5.39 20.13
C ILE A 189 0.06 4.62 21.29
N LEU A 190 -0.15 5.25 22.40
CA LEU A 190 -0.73 4.59 23.59
C LEU A 190 -2.21 4.21 23.44
N THR A 191 -2.86 4.57 22.34
CA THR A 191 -4.24 4.19 22.03
C THR A 191 -4.39 2.90 21.24
N LEU A 192 -3.29 2.23 20.88
CA LEU A 192 -3.35 0.89 20.29
C LEU A 192 -3.62 -0.11 21.42
N HIS A 193 -4.88 -0.47 21.62
CA HIS A 193 -5.30 -1.53 22.51
C HIS A 193 -4.61 -2.84 22.15
N PRO A 194 -4.08 -3.58 23.15
CA PRO A 194 -3.62 -4.94 22.94
C PRO A 194 -4.84 -5.82 22.64
N TYR A 195 -4.80 -6.53 21.54
CA TYR A 195 -5.61 -7.71 21.30
C TYR A 195 -4.76 -8.95 21.49
#